data_87eb03f55375c9acc14e4b30a4cbf9c1
#
_entry.id   87eb03f55375c9acc14e4b30a4cbf9c1
#
_cell.length_a   1.000
_cell.length_b   1.000
_cell.length_c   1.000
_cell.angle_alpha   90.00
_cell.angle_beta   90.00
_cell.angle_gamma   90.00
#
_symmetry.space_group_name_H-M   'P 1'
#
loop_
_entity.id
_entity.type
_entity.pdbx_description
1 polymer ?
#
loop_
_entity_poly.entity_id
_entity_poly.type
_entity_poly.pdbx_seq_one_letter_code
_entity_poly.pdbx_strand_id
1 'polypeptide(L)'
;TNEHKFEAGTPRIAEAIGWSAALDWMDSFDLDAEHARLVKIASWVAKELRAMGMTVYGRHEEHDAAVVSFLHPTINSEDMAHLLDSRGFAVRTGHHCAQPLLNRLGITGTVRASFYVYNTREEAEGLVQELKEITEKFA
;
A
#
# COMPACT_ATOMS: atom_id res chain seq x y z
N THR A 1 -17.01 31.64 -20.85
CA THR A 1 -16.12 30.44 -20.76
C THR A 1 -16.92 29.22 -21.14
N ASN A 2 -16.54 28.56 -22.23
CA ASN A 2 -17.23 27.33 -22.64
C ASN A 2 -16.70 26.16 -21.80
N GLU A 3 -17.46 25.78 -20.80
CA GLU A 3 -17.11 24.71 -19.85
C GLU A 3 -16.88 23.36 -20.56
N HIS A 4 -17.60 23.16 -21.70
CA HIS A 4 -17.49 21.93 -22.51
C HIS A 4 -16.38 21.95 -23.56
N LYS A 5 -15.52 22.97 -23.58
CA LYS A 5 -14.48 23.09 -24.60
C LYS A 5 -13.53 21.90 -24.70
N PHE A 6 -13.29 21.22 -23.56
CA PHE A 6 -12.37 20.09 -23.46
C PHE A 6 -13.09 18.75 -23.18
N GLU A 7 -14.42 18.76 -23.21
CA GLU A 7 -15.24 17.56 -23.02
C GLU A 7 -15.80 17.10 -24.35
N ALA A 8 -15.52 15.89 -24.76
CA ALA A 8 -16.03 15.30 -25.98
C ALA A 8 -16.93 14.10 -25.68
N GLY A 9 -18.11 14.09 -26.32
CA GLY A 9 -19.07 13.00 -26.23
C GLY A 9 -19.97 13.05 -24.98
N THR A 10 -20.66 11.95 -24.72
CA THR A 10 -21.56 11.80 -23.58
C THR A 10 -20.77 11.74 -22.26
N PRO A 11 -21.17 12.50 -21.23
CA PRO A 11 -20.55 12.42 -19.91
C PRO A 11 -20.64 11.02 -19.31
N ARG A 12 -19.69 10.69 -18.43
CA ARG A 12 -19.65 9.40 -17.70
C ARG A 12 -20.67 9.38 -16.56
N ILE A 13 -21.95 9.23 -16.91
CA ILE A 13 -23.08 9.36 -15.98
C ILE A 13 -23.06 8.24 -14.92
N ALA A 14 -22.84 7.00 -15.35
CA ALA A 14 -22.82 5.84 -14.44
C ALA A 14 -21.69 5.94 -13.40
N GLU A 15 -20.49 6.37 -13.85
CA GLU A 15 -19.35 6.56 -12.97
C GLU A 15 -19.55 7.72 -11.98
N ALA A 16 -20.23 8.81 -12.43
CA ALA A 16 -20.55 9.93 -11.54
C ALA A 16 -21.54 9.53 -10.45
N ILE A 17 -22.58 8.73 -10.78
CA ILE A 17 -23.54 8.19 -9.82
C ILE A 17 -22.83 7.22 -8.85
N GLY A 18 -22.00 6.32 -9.38
CA GLY A 18 -21.22 5.40 -8.56
C GLY A 18 -20.24 6.11 -7.60
N TRP A 19 -19.64 7.21 -8.07
CA TRP A 19 -18.77 8.03 -7.21
C TRP A 19 -19.56 8.71 -6.10
N SER A 20 -20.76 9.25 -6.38
CA SER A 20 -21.64 9.81 -5.34
C SER A 20 -21.92 8.78 -4.24
N ALA A 21 -22.31 7.56 -4.63
CA ALA A 21 -22.56 6.48 -3.67
C ALA A 21 -21.30 6.11 -2.86
N ALA A 22 -20.12 6.18 -3.47
CA ALA A 22 -18.86 5.93 -2.76
C ALA A 22 -18.54 7.04 -1.73
N LEU A 23 -18.86 8.29 -2.04
CA LEU A 23 -18.73 9.41 -1.11
C LEU A 23 -19.68 9.26 0.08
N ASP A 24 -20.96 8.93 -0.18
CA ASP A 24 -21.95 8.66 0.87
C ASP A 24 -21.49 7.51 1.80
N TRP A 25 -20.88 6.47 1.23
CA TRP A 25 -20.29 5.39 2.01
C TRP A 25 -19.10 5.85 2.85
N MET A 26 -18.21 6.69 2.30
CA MET A 26 -17.08 7.26 3.04
C MET A 26 -17.52 8.15 4.21
N ASP A 27 -18.62 8.90 4.06
CA ASP A 27 -19.20 9.74 5.12
C ASP A 27 -19.73 8.92 6.32
N SER A 28 -19.86 7.60 6.18
CA SER A 28 -20.23 6.71 7.29
C SER A 28 -19.06 6.42 8.26
N PHE A 29 -17.84 6.83 7.92
CA PHE A 29 -16.64 6.63 8.74
C PHE A 29 -16.15 7.96 9.36
N ASP A 30 -15.58 7.88 10.56
CA ASP A 30 -14.71 8.92 11.07
C ASP A 30 -13.34 8.77 10.38
N LEU A 31 -13.14 9.47 9.28
CA LEU A 31 -11.94 9.34 8.44
C LEU A 31 -10.66 9.72 9.17
N ASP A 32 -10.72 10.66 10.12
CA ASP A 32 -9.55 11.08 10.91
C ASP A 32 -9.15 9.97 11.90
N ALA A 33 -10.13 9.38 12.59
CA ALA A 33 -9.90 8.26 13.49
C ALA A 33 -9.40 7.03 12.73
N GLU A 34 -9.99 6.72 11.56
CA GLU A 34 -9.56 5.62 10.69
C GLU A 34 -8.14 5.86 10.16
N HIS A 35 -7.83 7.07 9.70
CA HIS A 35 -6.48 7.40 9.28
C HIS A 35 -5.46 7.17 10.40
N ALA A 36 -5.72 7.66 11.59
CA ALA A 36 -4.84 7.47 12.75
C ALA A 36 -4.66 5.97 13.10
N ARG A 37 -5.73 5.17 12.99
CA ARG A 37 -5.68 3.71 13.18
C ARG A 37 -4.78 3.03 12.14
N LEU A 38 -4.96 3.38 10.87
CA LEU A 38 -4.23 2.78 9.75
C LEU A 38 -2.74 3.15 9.76
N VAL A 39 -2.42 4.39 10.11
CA VAL A 39 -1.02 4.83 10.29
C VAL A 39 -0.34 4.03 11.40
N LYS A 40 -1.03 3.76 12.51
CA LYS A 40 -0.50 2.90 13.58
C LYS A 40 -0.23 1.47 13.11
N ILE A 41 -1.12 0.90 12.28
CA ILE A 41 -0.91 -0.42 11.66
C ILE A 41 0.34 -0.38 10.77
N ALA A 42 0.42 0.57 9.84
CA ALA A 42 1.55 0.71 8.93
C ALA A 42 2.88 0.92 9.67
N SER A 43 2.89 1.76 10.70
CA SER A 43 4.08 2.00 11.53
C SER A 43 4.54 0.74 12.26
N TRP A 44 3.59 -0.04 12.77
CA TRP A 44 3.91 -1.32 13.40
C TRP A 44 4.47 -2.32 12.37
N VAL A 45 3.84 -2.49 11.21
CA VAL A 45 4.35 -3.34 10.12
C VAL A 45 5.77 -2.91 9.74
N ALA A 46 5.99 -1.62 9.51
CA ALA A 46 7.32 -1.09 9.18
C ALA A 46 8.38 -1.42 10.23
N LYS A 47 8.01 -1.38 11.52
CA LYS A 47 8.89 -1.76 12.64
C LYS A 47 9.24 -3.24 12.60
N GLU A 48 8.24 -4.12 12.42
CA GLU A 48 8.45 -5.57 12.34
C GLU A 48 9.33 -5.95 11.15
N LEU A 49 9.10 -5.34 9.96
CA LEU A 49 9.92 -5.59 8.78
C LEU A 49 11.39 -5.16 8.99
N ARG A 50 11.62 -4.02 9.63
CA ARG A 50 13.00 -3.58 9.98
C ARG A 50 13.66 -4.55 10.96
N ALA A 51 12.91 -5.09 11.93
CA ALA A 51 13.42 -6.07 12.88
C ALA A 51 13.82 -7.39 12.21
N MET A 52 13.18 -7.74 11.07
CA MET A 52 13.53 -8.89 10.23
C MET A 52 14.69 -8.59 9.24
N GLY A 53 15.31 -7.41 9.30
CA GLY A 53 16.41 -7.03 8.42
C GLY A 53 16.00 -6.51 7.04
N MET A 54 14.73 -6.24 6.81
CA MET A 54 14.27 -5.63 5.56
C MET A 54 14.56 -4.13 5.52
N THR A 55 14.86 -3.60 4.33
CA THR A 55 14.95 -2.17 4.11
C THR A 55 13.55 -1.60 3.92
N VAL A 56 13.10 -0.73 4.83
CA VAL A 56 11.80 -0.06 4.76
C VAL A 56 11.99 1.41 4.45
N TYR A 57 11.35 1.87 3.39
CA TYR A 57 11.42 3.24 2.90
C TYR A 57 10.34 4.11 3.57
N GLY A 58 10.71 5.36 3.91
CA GLY A 58 9.86 6.29 4.65
C GLY A 58 10.11 6.25 6.17
N ARG A 59 9.64 7.29 6.87
CA ARG A 59 9.82 7.44 8.33
C ARG A 59 8.76 6.71 9.12
N HIS A 60 7.51 6.66 8.61
CA HIS A 60 6.33 6.07 9.26
C HIS A 60 5.97 6.76 10.58
N GLU A 61 5.88 8.08 10.52
CA GLU A 61 5.46 8.97 11.62
C GLU A 61 3.95 9.19 11.59
N GLU A 62 3.42 9.91 12.58
CA GLU A 62 1.99 10.10 12.84
C GLU A 62 1.18 10.69 11.66
N HIS A 63 1.83 11.41 10.76
CA HIS A 63 1.20 12.04 9.59
C HIS A 63 1.52 11.36 8.26
N ASP A 64 2.11 10.18 8.30
CA ASP A 64 2.45 9.44 7.10
C ASP A 64 1.22 8.70 6.53
N ALA A 65 1.32 8.30 5.26
CA ALA A 65 0.31 7.46 4.63
C ALA A 65 0.33 6.03 5.22
N ALA A 66 -0.83 5.38 5.22
CA ALA A 66 -0.97 3.98 5.63
C ALA A 66 -0.43 3.00 4.57
N VAL A 67 0.83 3.21 4.18
CA VAL A 67 1.53 2.47 3.11
C VAL A 67 2.93 2.13 3.59
N VAL A 68 3.36 0.88 3.37
CA VAL A 68 4.72 0.42 3.70
C VAL A 68 5.40 -0.08 2.43
N SER A 69 6.48 0.57 2.03
CA SER A 69 7.33 0.14 0.91
C SER A 69 8.63 -0.44 1.44
N PHE A 70 8.98 -1.64 0.99
CA PHE A 70 10.13 -2.37 1.53
C PHE A 70 10.83 -3.22 0.48
N LEU A 71 12.07 -3.63 0.82
CA LEU A 71 12.84 -4.62 0.08
C LEU A 71 13.42 -5.65 1.06
N HIS A 72 13.39 -6.91 0.63
CA HIS A 72 14.14 -7.97 1.30
C HIS A 72 15.61 -7.95 0.82
N PRO A 73 16.59 -8.28 1.66
CA PRO A 73 18.00 -8.21 1.29
C PRO A 73 18.41 -9.20 0.18
N THR A 74 17.74 -10.34 0.07
CA THR A 74 18.10 -11.45 -0.86
C THR A 74 16.99 -11.81 -1.83
N ILE A 75 15.71 -11.63 -1.48
CA ILE A 75 14.56 -11.96 -2.33
C ILE A 75 14.15 -10.70 -3.10
N ASN A 76 14.09 -10.77 -4.43
CA ASN A 76 13.65 -9.63 -5.23
C ASN A 76 12.16 -9.31 -5.03
N SER A 77 11.74 -8.11 -5.40
CA SER A 77 10.38 -7.63 -5.12
C SER A 77 9.28 -8.42 -5.84
N GLU A 78 9.55 -8.92 -7.04
CA GLU A 78 8.56 -9.68 -7.83
C GLU A 78 8.35 -11.07 -7.25
N ASP A 79 9.44 -11.78 -6.92
CA ASP A 79 9.37 -13.09 -6.27
C ASP A 79 8.69 -12.99 -4.90
N MET A 80 8.99 -11.96 -4.12
CA MET A 80 8.33 -11.71 -2.83
C MET A 80 6.82 -11.54 -3.00
N ALA A 81 6.38 -10.80 -4.03
CA ALA A 81 4.96 -10.62 -4.29
C ALA A 81 4.28 -11.93 -4.72
N HIS A 82 4.91 -12.72 -5.57
CA HIS A 82 4.38 -14.03 -5.97
C HIS A 82 4.24 -14.99 -4.77
N LEU A 83 5.23 -14.99 -3.87
CA LEU A 83 5.18 -15.79 -2.66
C LEU A 83 4.05 -15.35 -1.73
N LEU A 84 3.83 -14.04 -1.58
CA LEU A 84 2.73 -13.48 -0.78
C LEU A 84 1.38 -13.76 -1.42
N ASP A 85 1.25 -13.57 -2.74
CA ASP A 85 0.02 -13.82 -3.49
C ASP A 85 -0.43 -15.29 -3.34
N SER A 86 0.51 -16.24 -3.43
CA SER A 86 0.23 -17.67 -3.21
C SER A 86 -0.28 -18.01 -1.80
N ARG A 87 -0.14 -17.07 -0.87
CA ARG A 87 -0.61 -17.15 0.53
C ARG A 87 -1.78 -16.23 0.83
N GLY A 88 -2.38 -15.62 -0.21
CA GLY A 88 -3.57 -14.79 -0.11
C GLY A 88 -3.32 -13.32 0.25
N PHE A 89 -2.06 -12.85 0.18
CA PHE A 89 -1.71 -11.45 0.44
C PHE A 89 -1.38 -10.71 -0.85
N ALA A 90 -2.26 -9.79 -1.25
CA ALA A 90 -2.06 -8.94 -2.41
C ALA A 90 -1.20 -7.72 -2.06
N VAL A 91 -0.06 -7.59 -2.72
CA VAL A 91 0.84 -6.44 -2.64
C VAL A 91 1.15 -5.90 -4.04
N ARG A 92 1.68 -4.69 -4.11
CA ARG A 92 2.14 -4.14 -5.38
C ARG A 92 3.66 -4.14 -5.45
N THR A 93 4.22 -4.42 -6.64
CA THR A 93 5.68 -4.37 -6.88
C THR A 93 6.04 -3.41 -7.99
N GLY A 94 7.33 -3.14 -8.10
CA GLY A 94 7.93 -2.34 -9.15
C GLY A 94 8.18 -0.89 -8.75
N HIS A 95 8.23 -0.01 -9.74
CA HIS A 95 8.63 1.40 -9.54
C HIS A 95 7.49 2.33 -9.10
N HIS A 96 6.26 1.83 -8.95
CA HIS A 96 5.07 2.57 -8.46
C HIS A 96 4.79 3.90 -9.18
N CYS A 97 5.16 4.02 -10.47
CA CYS A 97 5.13 5.26 -11.26
C CYS A 97 5.98 6.39 -10.66
N ALA A 98 7.00 6.06 -9.84
CA ALA A 98 7.90 6.98 -9.15
C ALA A 98 9.37 6.76 -9.53
N GLN A 99 9.64 6.45 -10.80
CA GLN A 99 10.97 6.08 -11.30
C GLN A 99 12.07 7.11 -10.95
N PRO A 100 11.85 8.44 -11.01
CA PRO A 100 12.87 9.41 -10.61
C PRO A 100 13.28 9.28 -9.13
N LEU A 101 12.32 8.98 -8.24
CA LEU A 101 12.59 8.75 -6.83
C LEU A 101 13.42 7.47 -6.62
N LEU A 102 13.03 6.37 -7.29
CA LEU A 102 13.73 5.09 -7.17
C LEU A 102 15.16 5.18 -7.71
N ASN A 103 15.37 5.89 -8.83
CA ASN A 103 16.70 6.17 -9.36
C ASN A 103 17.56 6.93 -8.35
N ARG A 104 17.00 7.91 -7.64
CA ARG A 104 17.69 8.66 -6.59
C ARG A 104 18.04 7.76 -5.39
N LEU A 105 17.22 6.77 -5.08
CA LEU A 105 17.47 5.77 -4.02
C LEU A 105 18.41 4.65 -4.48
N GLY A 106 18.75 4.58 -5.77
CA GLY A 106 19.62 3.53 -6.32
C GLY A 106 18.96 2.15 -6.39
N ILE A 107 17.62 2.09 -6.50
CA ILE A 107 16.84 0.86 -6.54
C ILE A 107 15.93 0.82 -7.78
N THR A 108 15.53 -0.38 -8.19
CA THR A 108 14.69 -0.61 -9.38
C THR A 108 13.20 -0.73 -9.07
N GLY A 109 12.85 -1.06 -7.84
CA GLY A 109 11.47 -1.25 -7.39
C GLY A 109 11.40 -1.55 -5.91
N THR A 110 10.19 -1.61 -5.37
CA THR A 110 9.92 -2.08 -4.01
C THR A 110 8.68 -2.97 -3.99
N VAL A 111 8.48 -3.73 -2.91
CA VAL A 111 7.19 -4.29 -2.53
C VAL A 111 6.45 -3.23 -1.73
N ARG A 112 5.15 -3.03 -2.00
CA ARG A 112 4.31 -2.07 -1.29
C ARG A 112 3.06 -2.73 -0.74
N ALA A 113 2.92 -2.73 0.58
CA ALA A 113 1.67 -3.00 1.27
C ALA A 113 0.92 -1.69 1.52
N SER A 114 -0.38 -1.65 1.22
CA SER A 114 -1.25 -0.49 1.40
C SER A 114 -2.44 -0.90 2.26
N PHE A 115 -2.81 -0.07 3.23
CA PHE A 115 -3.92 -0.33 4.16
C PHE A 115 -5.01 0.72 4.00
N TYR A 116 -6.27 0.32 4.10
CA TYR A 116 -7.41 1.21 4.07
C TYR A 116 -8.47 0.79 5.10
N VAL A 117 -9.60 1.50 5.17
CA VAL A 117 -10.63 1.36 6.22
C VAL A 117 -11.15 -0.07 6.43
N TYR A 118 -11.08 -0.91 5.42
CA TYR A 118 -11.49 -2.31 5.48
C TYR A 118 -10.39 -3.27 5.98
N ASN A 119 -9.14 -2.81 6.12
CA ASN A 119 -8.08 -3.68 6.63
C ASN A 119 -8.05 -3.70 8.15
N THR A 120 -7.82 -4.89 8.68
CA THR A 120 -7.75 -5.13 10.12
C THR A 120 -6.31 -5.25 10.62
N ARG A 121 -6.15 -5.22 11.92
CA ARG A 121 -4.86 -5.45 12.58
C ARG A 121 -4.42 -6.90 12.39
N GLU A 122 -5.33 -7.84 12.45
CA GLU A 122 -5.11 -9.28 12.29
C GLU A 122 -4.60 -9.61 10.88
N GLU A 123 -5.12 -8.95 9.84
CA GLU A 123 -4.60 -9.07 8.47
C GLU A 123 -3.15 -8.58 8.36
N ALA A 124 -2.83 -7.47 9.00
CA ALA A 124 -1.47 -6.94 9.02
C ALA A 124 -0.51 -7.87 9.80
N GLU A 125 -0.97 -8.48 10.88
CA GLU A 125 -0.22 -9.49 11.64
C GLU A 125 0.00 -10.75 10.80
N GLY A 126 -1.02 -11.19 10.07
CA GLY A 126 -0.89 -12.30 9.11
C GLY A 126 0.15 -12.02 8.03
N LEU A 127 0.14 -10.81 7.44
CA LEU A 127 1.16 -10.40 6.46
C LEU A 127 2.58 -10.47 7.04
N VAL A 128 2.79 -9.98 8.25
CA VAL A 128 4.09 -10.01 8.93
C VAL A 128 4.53 -11.44 9.21
N GLN A 129 3.61 -12.31 9.64
CA GLN A 129 3.89 -13.71 9.88
C GLN A 129 4.30 -14.44 8.60
N GLU A 130 3.58 -14.24 7.50
CA GLU A 130 3.93 -14.84 6.20
C GLU A 130 5.28 -14.35 5.68
N LEU A 131 5.58 -13.07 5.82
CA LEU A 131 6.89 -12.51 5.46
C LEU A 131 8.02 -13.15 6.27
N LYS A 132 7.79 -13.43 7.56
CA LYS A 132 8.75 -14.13 8.41
C LYS A 132 8.99 -15.55 7.92
N GLU A 133 7.93 -16.32 7.64
CA GLU A 133 8.03 -17.68 7.13
C GLU A 133 8.72 -17.76 5.76
N ILE A 134 8.42 -16.78 4.88
CA ILE A 134 9.11 -16.64 3.58
C ILE A 134 10.61 -16.41 3.80
N THR A 135 10.95 -15.48 4.69
CA THR A 135 12.35 -15.15 5.00
C THR A 135 13.09 -16.37 5.57
N GLU A 136 12.50 -17.09 6.50
CA GLU A 136 13.10 -18.30 7.09
C GLU A 136 13.30 -19.44 6.08
N LYS A 137 12.45 -19.53 5.06
CA LYS A 137 12.46 -20.61 4.08
C LYS A 137 13.32 -20.33 2.85
N PHE A 138 13.44 -19.08 2.42
CA PHE A 138 14.01 -18.71 1.12
C PHE A 138 15.17 -17.70 1.20
N ALA A 139 15.55 -17.21 2.38
CA ALA A 139 16.64 -16.25 2.56
C ALA A 139 18.00 -16.90 2.87
#